data_60e5792a28ff45b5ac1abaaf7637abc6
#
_entry.id   60e5792a28ff45b5ac1abaaf7637abc6
#
_cell.length_a   1.000
_cell.length_b   1.000
_cell.length_c   1.000
_cell.angle_alpha   90.00
_cell.angle_beta   90.00
_cell.angle_gamma   90.00
#
_symmetry.space_group_name_H-M   'P 1'
#
loop_
_entity.id
_entity.type
_entity.pdbx_description
1 polymer ?
#
loop_
_entity_poly.entity_id
_entity_poly.type
_entity_poly.pdbx_seq_one_letter_code
_entity_poly.pdbx_strand_id
1 'polypeptide(L)'
;MVNRTILITFTNLKLVMDKLIAAFPNNMIEALSIASSAHISKNGREIRNVVITGMGGSGIGGKIVALWLQDELSIPVVLINDYTLPEFVNHDSLVIGSSYSGNTEETLMSLQKAHSKGARIIGICSGGDLEVFCRTNSYDYILVPGGNPPRTQLAYSIVQLVNIFVQLGL
;
A
#
# COMPACT_ATOMS: atom_id res chain seq x y z
N MET A 1 -27.80 33.22 -3.98
CA MET A 1 -26.66 33.78 -3.24
C MET A 1 -25.87 32.61 -2.66
N VAL A 2 -24.65 32.34 -3.11
CA VAL A 2 -23.76 31.32 -2.49
C VAL A 2 -23.34 31.87 -1.12
N ASN A 3 -23.53 31.05 -0.08
CA ASN A 3 -23.22 31.47 1.29
C ASN A 3 -21.69 31.75 1.40
N ARG A 4 -21.33 32.94 1.86
CA ARG A 4 -19.96 33.43 1.97
C ARG A 4 -19.06 32.47 2.81
N THR A 5 -19.63 31.80 3.79
CA THR A 5 -18.99 30.81 4.63
C THR A 5 -18.57 29.57 3.82
N ILE A 6 -19.45 29.08 2.91
CA ILE A 6 -19.17 27.94 2.04
C ILE A 6 -18.02 28.28 1.09
N LEU A 7 -18.01 29.48 0.50
CA LEU A 7 -16.96 29.90 -0.42
C LEU A 7 -15.57 29.95 0.27
N ILE A 8 -15.50 30.50 1.49
CA ILE A 8 -14.26 30.57 2.29
C ILE A 8 -13.77 29.16 2.63
N THR A 9 -14.68 28.25 2.99
CA THR A 9 -14.33 26.86 3.31
C THR A 9 -13.74 26.13 2.09
N PHE A 10 -14.35 26.30 0.90
CA PHE A 10 -13.83 25.72 -0.34
C PHE A 10 -12.46 26.31 -0.75
N THR A 11 -12.27 27.61 -0.58
CA THR A 11 -10.99 28.26 -0.89
C THR A 11 -9.88 27.77 0.03
N ASN A 12 -10.13 27.64 1.34
CA ASN A 12 -9.18 27.09 2.29
C ASN A 12 -8.84 25.63 2.00
N LEU A 13 -9.86 24.81 1.67
CA LEU A 13 -9.65 23.40 1.32
C LEU A 13 -8.80 23.26 0.05
N LYS A 14 -9.03 24.09 -0.97
CA LYS A 14 -8.22 24.12 -2.19
C LYS A 14 -6.75 24.47 -1.88
N LEU A 15 -6.50 25.52 -1.10
CA LEU A 15 -5.15 25.93 -0.71
C LEU A 15 -4.40 24.84 0.07
N VAL A 16 -5.09 24.08 0.93
CA VAL A 16 -4.51 22.96 1.65
C VAL A 16 -4.16 21.82 0.67
N MET A 17 -5.06 21.48 -0.25
CA MET A 17 -4.81 20.43 -1.24
C MET A 17 -3.69 20.79 -2.19
N ASP A 18 -3.60 22.04 -2.66
CA ASP A 18 -2.55 22.51 -3.55
C ASP A 18 -1.15 22.33 -2.88
N LYS A 19 -1.04 22.66 -1.60
CA LYS A 19 0.20 22.44 -0.82
C LYS A 19 0.57 20.96 -0.69
N LEU A 20 -0.42 20.11 -0.42
CA LEU A 20 -0.20 18.67 -0.29
C LEU A 20 0.21 18.02 -1.62
N ILE A 21 -0.34 18.48 -2.74
CA ILE A 21 0.06 18.04 -4.08
C ILE A 21 1.47 18.53 -4.41
N ALA A 22 1.77 19.79 -4.12
CA ALA A 22 3.09 20.38 -4.34
C ALA A 22 4.19 19.71 -3.48
N ALA A 23 3.82 19.07 -2.36
CA ALA A 23 4.74 18.31 -1.53
C ALA A 23 5.15 16.94 -2.11
N PHE A 24 4.53 16.48 -3.23
CA PHE A 24 4.78 15.16 -3.80
C PHE A 24 6.27 14.83 -4.03
N PRO A 25 7.13 15.74 -4.58
CA PRO A 25 8.56 15.46 -4.72
C PRO A 25 9.25 15.20 -3.37
N ASN A 26 8.90 15.96 -2.33
CA ASN A 26 9.46 15.76 -0.99
C ASN A 26 8.98 14.44 -0.38
N ASN A 27 7.72 14.08 -0.59
CA ASN A 27 7.17 12.79 -0.17
C ASN A 27 7.89 11.62 -0.87
N MET A 28 8.31 11.78 -2.13
CA MET A 28 9.13 10.78 -2.83
C MET A 28 10.51 10.61 -2.17
N ILE A 29 11.18 11.71 -1.83
CA ILE A 29 12.50 11.68 -1.15
C ILE A 29 12.36 10.99 0.21
N GLU A 30 11.35 11.36 1.00
CA GLU A 30 11.10 10.75 2.30
C GLU A 30 10.74 9.26 2.16
N ALA A 31 9.91 8.89 1.18
CA ALA A 31 9.56 7.50 0.89
C ALA A 31 10.80 6.66 0.52
N LEU A 32 11.74 7.21 -0.24
CA LEU A 32 13.03 6.56 -0.56
C LEU A 32 13.90 6.38 0.70
N SER A 33 13.92 7.35 1.61
CA SER A 33 14.61 7.23 2.90
C SER A 33 14.01 6.12 3.76
N ILE A 34 12.68 6.01 3.80
CA ILE A 34 11.98 4.92 4.49
C ILE A 34 12.33 3.58 3.84
N ALA A 35 12.29 3.51 2.50
CA ALA A 35 12.62 2.29 1.75
C ALA A 35 14.04 1.80 2.04
N SER A 36 15.02 2.72 2.15
CA SER A 36 16.41 2.38 2.43
C SER A 36 16.62 1.79 3.84
N SER A 37 15.76 2.12 4.78
CA SER A 37 15.80 1.62 6.17
C SER A 37 14.85 0.44 6.42
N ALA A 38 13.86 0.23 5.55
CA ALA A 38 12.93 -0.88 5.67
C ALA A 38 13.61 -2.21 5.34
N HIS A 39 13.33 -3.21 6.14
CA HIS A 39 13.85 -4.56 5.94
C HIS A 39 12.70 -5.54 5.67
N ILE A 40 12.79 -6.24 4.55
CA ILE A 40 11.86 -7.32 4.19
C ILE A 40 12.60 -8.65 4.30
N SER A 41 12.12 -9.52 5.16
CA SER A 41 12.75 -10.79 5.49
C SER A 41 12.81 -11.72 4.27
N LYS A 42 14.00 -12.21 3.90
CA LYS A 42 14.15 -13.25 2.87
C LYS A 42 13.99 -14.62 3.53
N ASN A 43 12.82 -15.20 3.45
CA ASN A 43 12.53 -16.51 4.07
C ASN A 43 12.81 -17.72 3.15
N GLY A 44 13.44 -17.50 1.98
CA GLY A 44 13.80 -18.54 1.03
C GLY A 44 12.60 -19.22 0.31
N ARG A 45 11.37 -18.73 0.56
CA ARG A 45 10.17 -19.28 -0.07
C ARG A 45 10.05 -18.74 -1.51
N GLU A 46 9.84 -19.64 -2.46
CA GLU A 46 9.52 -19.27 -3.84
C GLU A 46 8.19 -18.49 -3.89
N ILE A 47 8.14 -17.39 -4.62
CA ILE A 47 6.94 -16.59 -4.85
C ILE A 47 6.51 -16.82 -6.30
N ARG A 48 5.32 -17.37 -6.51
CA ARG A 48 4.79 -17.69 -7.84
C ARG A 48 3.75 -16.70 -8.34
N ASN A 49 3.20 -15.89 -7.47
CA ASN A 49 2.27 -14.81 -7.81
C ASN A 49 2.26 -13.76 -6.71
N VAL A 50 1.89 -12.54 -7.08
CA VAL A 50 1.72 -11.43 -6.15
C VAL A 50 0.28 -10.94 -6.22
N VAL A 51 -0.33 -10.72 -5.08
CA VAL A 51 -1.63 -10.05 -4.96
C VAL A 51 -1.43 -8.77 -4.17
N ILE A 52 -1.85 -7.65 -4.73
CA ILE A 52 -1.84 -6.35 -4.03
C ILE A 52 -3.28 -6.00 -3.69
N THR A 53 -3.60 -5.88 -2.42
CA THR A 53 -4.92 -5.46 -1.94
C THR A 53 -4.85 -4.04 -1.39
N GLY A 54 -5.76 -3.17 -1.81
CA GLY A 54 -5.83 -1.79 -1.37
C GLY A 54 -6.95 -1.01 -2.01
N MET A 55 -7.48 -0.02 -1.29
CA MET A 55 -8.60 0.81 -1.72
C MET A 55 -8.17 2.23 -2.05
N GLY A 56 -8.93 2.92 -2.88
CA GLY A 56 -8.75 4.35 -3.17
C GLY A 56 -7.31 4.69 -3.60
N GLY A 57 -6.67 5.63 -2.91
CA GLY A 57 -5.28 6.05 -3.19
C GLY A 57 -4.25 4.92 -3.06
N SER A 58 -4.43 4.04 -2.09
CA SER A 58 -3.55 2.86 -1.90
C SER A 58 -3.72 1.84 -3.04
N GLY A 59 -4.94 1.64 -3.53
CA GLY A 59 -5.22 0.78 -4.69
C GLY A 59 -4.62 1.34 -6.00
N ILE A 60 -4.66 2.68 -6.17
CA ILE A 60 -4.03 3.35 -7.34
C ILE A 60 -2.52 3.12 -7.36
N GLY A 61 -1.83 3.20 -6.21
CA GLY A 61 -0.41 2.92 -6.10
C GLY A 61 -0.07 1.51 -6.58
N GLY A 62 -0.84 0.51 -6.15
CA GLY A 62 -0.72 -0.87 -6.62
C GLY A 62 -0.89 -1.01 -8.13
N LYS A 63 -1.91 -0.34 -8.69
CA LYS A 63 -2.16 -0.36 -10.14
C LYS A 63 -1.01 0.25 -10.96
N ILE A 64 -0.47 1.38 -10.50
CA ILE A 64 0.65 2.04 -11.18
C ILE A 64 1.87 1.11 -11.19
N VAL A 65 2.22 0.53 -10.04
CA VAL A 65 3.39 -0.36 -9.93
C VAL A 65 3.19 -1.63 -10.75
N ALA A 66 2.03 -2.27 -10.68
CA ALA A 66 1.74 -3.47 -11.46
C ALA A 66 1.83 -3.22 -12.97
N LEU A 67 1.32 -2.08 -13.47
CA LEU A 67 1.41 -1.71 -14.88
C LEU A 67 2.84 -1.32 -15.29
N TRP A 68 3.58 -0.67 -14.41
CA TRP A 68 4.96 -0.27 -14.69
C TRP A 68 5.89 -1.48 -14.80
N LEU A 69 5.71 -2.46 -13.92
CA LEU A 69 6.58 -3.64 -13.85
C LEU A 69 6.07 -4.83 -14.69
N GLN A 70 4.95 -4.70 -15.41
CA GLN A 70 4.32 -5.83 -16.10
C GLN A 70 5.24 -6.55 -17.11
N ASP A 71 6.14 -5.80 -17.76
CA ASP A 71 7.07 -6.36 -18.76
C ASP A 71 8.40 -6.82 -18.14
N GLU A 72 8.63 -6.53 -16.87
CA GLU A 72 9.85 -6.87 -16.10
C GLU A 72 9.64 -8.11 -15.22
N LEU A 73 8.41 -8.33 -14.76
CA LEU A 73 8.10 -9.41 -13.82
C LEU A 73 7.80 -10.73 -14.53
N SER A 74 8.47 -11.79 -14.12
CA SER A 74 8.21 -13.16 -14.62
C SER A 74 7.01 -13.85 -13.98
N ILE A 75 6.39 -13.24 -12.96
CA ILE A 75 5.25 -13.78 -12.22
C ILE A 75 4.05 -12.83 -12.29
N PRO A 76 2.81 -13.36 -12.26
CA PRO A 76 1.62 -12.53 -12.34
C PRO A 76 1.43 -11.65 -11.09
N VAL A 77 1.00 -10.41 -11.32
CA VAL A 77 0.56 -9.49 -10.27
C VAL A 77 -0.93 -9.21 -10.43
N VAL A 78 -1.71 -9.50 -9.41
CA VAL A 78 -3.17 -9.32 -9.38
C VAL A 78 -3.55 -8.25 -8.38
N LEU A 79 -4.45 -7.35 -8.77
CA LEU A 79 -4.95 -6.27 -7.92
C LEU A 79 -6.34 -6.60 -7.40
N ILE A 80 -6.57 -6.33 -6.12
CA ILE A 80 -7.86 -6.51 -5.45
C ILE A 80 -8.29 -5.20 -4.80
N ASN A 81 -9.54 -4.81 -5.06
CA ASN A 81 -10.15 -3.60 -4.51
C ASN A 81 -11.47 -3.92 -3.77
N ASP A 82 -11.64 -5.12 -3.29
CA ASP A 82 -12.83 -5.58 -2.60
C ASP A 82 -12.51 -6.60 -1.49
N TYR A 83 -13.52 -7.25 -0.95
CA TYR A 83 -13.41 -8.25 0.11
C TYR A 83 -13.00 -9.65 -0.38
N THR A 84 -12.86 -9.83 -1.70
CA THR A 84 -12.58 -11.14 -2.28
C THR A 84 -11.08 -11.38 -2.44
N LEU A 85 -10.64 -12.57 -2.07
CA LEU A 85 -9.28 -13.04 -2.33
C LEU A 85 -9.37 -14.13 -3.40
N PRO A 86 -8.57 -14.09 -4.48
CA PRO A 86 -8.58 -15.12 -5.51
C PRO A 86 -8.32 -16.52 -4.95
N GLU A 87 -9.01 -17.52 -5.50
CA GLU A 87 -8.90 -18.91 -5.03
C GLU A 87 -7.50 -19.52 -5.24
N PHE A 88 -6.74 -19.04 -6.22
CA PHE A 88 -5.37 -19.51 -6.47
C PHE A 88 -4.37 -19.12 -5.38
N VAL A 89 -4.71 -18.16 -4.49
CA VAL A 89 -3.82 -17.75 -3.40
C VAL A 89 -3.57 -18.91 -2.45
N ASN A 90 -2.29 -19.17 -2.21
CA ASN A 90 -1.81 -20.25 -1.37
C ASN A 90 -0.46 -19.89 -0.73
N HIS A 91 0.28 -20.87 -0.20
CA HIS A 91 1.56 -20.67 0.47
C HIS A 91 2.69 -20.12 -0.44
N ASP A 92 2.58 -20.25 -1.77
CA ASP A 92 3.51 -19.70 -2.75
C ASP A 92 3.11 -18.29 -3.22
N SER A 93 2.07 -17.72 -2.62
CA SER A 93 1.59 -16.37 -2.94
C SER A 93 2.18 -15.33 -2.00
N LEU A 94 2.56 -14.17 -2.56
CA LEU A 94 2.81 -12.95 -1.80
C LEU A 94 1.55 -12.09 -1.84
N VAL A 95 1.00 -11.73 -0.68
CA VAL A 95 -0.12 -10.79 -0.57
C VAL A 95 0.35 -9.51 0.11
N ILE A 96 0.32 -8.40 -0.62
CA ILE A 96 0.73 -7.10 -0.11
C ILE A 96 -0.52 -6.30 0.25
N GLY A 97 -0.70 -5.99 1.54
CA GLY A 97 -1.76 -5.13 2.02
C GLY A 97 -1.31 -3.67 2.02
N SER A 98 -1.88 -2.86 1.12
CA SER A 98 -1.62 -1.42 1.07
C SER A 98 -2.84 -0.66 1.60
N SER A 99 -2.74 -0.15 2.82
CA SER A 99 -3.78 0.66 3.46
C SER A 99 -3.15 1.82 4.20
N TYR A 100 -3.26 3.03 3.67
CA TYR A 100 -2.64 4.20 4.29
C TYR A 100 -3.10 4.38 5.75
N SER A 101 -4.39 4.33 6.03
CA SER A 101 -4.90 4.42 7.41
C SER A 101 -4.61 3.17 8.25
N GLY A 102 -4.36 2.03 7.61
CA GLY A 102 -4.28 0.72 8.24
C GLY A 102 -5.61 0.12 8.68
N ASN A 103 -6.73 0.83 8.47
CA ASN A 103 -8.06 0.44 8.98
C ASN A 103 -9.06 0.13 7.85
N THR A 104 -8.58 -0.11 6.64
CA THR A 104 -9.44 -0.45 5.49
C THR A 104 -9.94 -1.88 5.64
N GLU A 105 -11.24 -2.03 5.85
CA GLU A 105 -11.88 -3.31 6.17
C GLU A 105 -11.65 -4.36 5.07
N GLU A 106 -11.83 -3.98 3.81
CA GLU A 106 -11.62 -4.84 2.65
C GLU A 106 -10.18 -5.40 2.59
N THR A 107 -9.20 -4.52 2.86
CA THR A 107 -7.78 -4.93 2.91
C THR A 107 -7.53 -5.90 4.06
N LEU A 108 -8.03 -5.59 5.25
CA LEU A 108 -7.85 -6.44 6.44
C LEU A 108 -8.51 -7.81 6.25
N MET A 109 -9.73 -7.86 5.71
CA MET A 109 -10.41 -9.14 5.43
C MET A 109 -9.68 -9.98 4.38
N SER A 110 -9.17 -9.34 3.33
CA SER A 110 -8.35 -10.03 2.31
C SER A 110 -7.07 -10.61 2.93
N LEU A 111 -6.41 -9.87 3.82
CA LEU A 111 -5.20 -10.34 4.52
C LEU A 111 -5.51 -11.47 5.52
N GLN A 112 -6.63 -11.43 6.22
CA GLN A 112 -7.05 -12.53 7.09
C GLN A 112 -7.29 -13.82 6.31
N LYS A 113 -7.94 -13.73 5.14
CA LYS A 113 -8.10 -14.87 4.21
C LYS A 113 -6.76 -15.38 3.70
N ALA A 114 -5.84 -14.47 3.33
CA ALA A 114 -4.49 -14.82 2.89
C ALA A 114 -3.70 -15.54 4.00
N HIS A 115 -3.81 -15.07 5.24
CA HIS A 115 -3.24 -15.71 6.41
C HIS A 115 -3.74 -17.15 6.59
N SER A 116 -5.06 -17.38 6.50
CA SER A 116 -5.65 -18.72 6.61
C SER A 116 -5.21 -19.69 5.49
N LYS A 117 -4.82 -19.14 4.33
CA LYS A 117 -4.27 -19.92 3.19
C LYS A 117 -2.75 -20.10 3.26
N GLY A 118 -2.09 -19.60 4.31
CA GLY A 118 -0.63 -19.69 4.51
C GLY A 118 0.21 -18.83 3.58
N ALA A 119 -0.39 -17.84 2.91
CA ALA A 119 0.30 -16.92 2.03
C ALA A 119 1.31 -16.07 2.81
N ARG A 120 2.38 -15.65 2.13
CA ARG A 120 3.27 -14.62 2.66
C ARG A 120 2.57 -13.27 2.63
N ILE A 121 2.64 -12.51 3.72
CA ILE A 121 1.98 -11.23 3.83
C ILE A 121 3.00 -10.13 4.13
N ILE A 122 2.82 -8.96 3.50
CA ILE A 122 3.57 -7.74 3.80
C ILE A 122 2.59 -6.57 3.88
N GLY A 123 2.69 -5.73 4.92
CA GLY A 123 1.85 -4.56 5.12
C GLY A 123 2.54 -3.25 4.72
N ILE A 124 1.78 -2.30 4.15
CA ILE A 124 2.18 -0.89 3.99
C ILE A 124 1.07 -0.04 4.61
N CYS A 125 1.38 0.70 5.67
CA CYS A 125 0.39 1.51 6.39
C CYS A 125 1.05 2.66 7.17
N SER A 126 0.24 3.58 7.70
CA SER A 126 0.71 4.58 8.67
C SER A 126 0.39 4.21 10.12
N GLY A 127 0.01 2.96 10.38
CA GLY A 127 -0.43 2.46 11.68
C GLY A 127 -1.72 1.64 11.55
N GLY A 128 -2.55 1.68 12.60
CA GLY A 128 -3.87 1.05 12.62
C GLY A 128 -3.85 -0.47 12.73
N ASP A 129 -5.00 -1.09 12.43
CA ASP A 129 -5.19 -2.52 12.58
C ASP A 129 -4.30 -3.36 11.67
N LEU A 130 -3.85 -2.82 10.54
CA LEU A 130 -2.90 -3.50 9.65
C LEU A 130 -1.53 -3.65 10.30
N GLU A 131 -1.02 -2.61 10.98
CA GLU A 131 0.21 -2.73 11.76
C GLU A 131 0.05 -3.78 12.87
N VAL A 132 -1.04 -3.71 13.63
CA VAL A 132 -1.33 -4.68 14.70
C VAL A 132 -1.39 -6.10 14.14
N PHE A 133 -2.09 -6.31 13.04
CA PHE A 133 -2.20 -7.60 12.38
C PHE A 133 -0.83 -8.15 11.95
N CYS A 134 0.01 -7.32 11.32
CA CYS A 134 1.34 -7.75 10.91
C CYS A 134 2.22 -8.09 12.11
N ARG A 135 2.25 -7.26 13.15
CA ARG A 135 3.04 -7.50 14.37
C ARG A 135 2.60 -8.78 15.09
N THR A 136 1.30 -8.97 15.27
CA THR A 136 0.75 -10.14 15.98
C THR A 136 1.09 -11.45 15.26
N ASN A 137 1.14 -11.45 13.93
CA ASN A 137 1.41 -12.64 13.13
C ASN A 137 2.87 -12.72 12.63
N SER A 138 3.76 -11.84 13.11
CA SER A 138 5.18 -11.78 12.71
C SER A 138 5.38 -11.61 11.20
N TYR A 139 4.51 -10.82 10.55
CA TYR A 139 4.65 -10.41 9.15
C TYR A 139 5.47 -9.13 9.03
N ASP A 140 6.20 -9.03 7.92
CA ASP A 140 6.90 -7.79 7.55
C ASP A 140 5.89 -6.68 7.27
N TYR A 141 6.23 -5.46 7.67
CA TYR A 141 5.44 -4.28 7.32
C TYR A 141 6.32 -3.03 7.25
N ILE A 142 5.87 -2.05 6.47
CA ILE A 142 6.53 -0.76 6.31
C ILE A 142 5.59 0.33 6.82
N LEU A 143 6.06 1.11 7.79
CA LEU A 143 5.35 2.29 8.27
C LEU A 143 5.70 3.51 7.43
N VAL A 144 4.67 4.24 7.02
CA VAL A 144 4.77 5.51 6.31
C VAL A 144 4.17 6.64 7.14
N PRO A 145 4.55 7.91 6.94
CA PRO A 145 3.99 9.03 7.68
C PRO A 145 2.47 9.13 7.53
N GLY A 146 1.77 9.31 8.65
CA GLY A 146 0.32 9.47 8.71
C GLY A 146 -0.12 10.95 8.72
N GLY A 147 -1.44 11.19 8.91
CA GLY A 147 -2.00 12.51 9.18
C GLY A 147 -2.48 13.31 7.97
N ASN A 148 -2.28 12.81 6.75
CA ASN A 148 -2.72 13.47 5.53
C ASN A 148 -3.83 12.68 4.80
N PRO A 149 -4.60 13.29 3.89
CA PRO A 149 -5.55 12.57 3.06
C PRO A 149 -4.85 11.49 2.21
N PRO A 150 -5.31 10.23 2.18
CA PRO A 150 -4.64 9.12 1.48
C PRO A 150 -4.31 9.40 0.01
N ARG A 151 -5.18 10.12 -0.69
CA ARG A 151 -5.00 10.49 -2.11
C ARG A 151 -3.80 11.41 -2.37
N THR A 152 -3.25 12.07 -1.35
CA THR A 152 -2.05 12.92 -1.47
C THR A 152 -0.77 12.19 -1.08
N GLN A 153 -0.87 10.92 -0.66
CA GLN A 153 0.23 10.12 -0.13
C GLN A 153 0.66 8.99 -1.08
N LEU A 154 0.35 9.15 -2.37
CA LEU A 154 0.63 8.17 -3.42
C LEU A 154 2.12 7.82 -3.55
N ALA A 155 3.01 8.81 -3.32
CA ALA A 155 4.46 8.62 -3.35
C ALA A 155 4.92 7.46 -2.46
N TYR A 156 4.39 7.39 -1.23
CA TYR A 156 4.78 6.35 -0.28
C TYR A 156 4.34 4.96 -0.74
N SER A 157 3.10 4.81 -1.23
CA SER A 157 2.62 3.50 -1.69
C SER A 157 3.42 3.00 -2.91
N ILE A 158 3.71 3.87 -3.87
CA ILE A 158 4.51 3.50 -5.06
C ILE A 158 5.91 3.07 -4.65
N VAL A 159 6.63 3.90 -3.90
CA VAL A 159 8.03 3.63 -3.53
C VAL A 159 8.13 2.37 -2.68
N GLN A 160 7.25 2.18 -1.69
CA GLN A 160 7.32 0.99 -0.84
C GLN A 160 6.94 -0.29 -1.58
N LEU A 161 5.99 -0.24 -2.50
CA LEU A 161 5.68 -1.39 -3.35
C LEU A 161 6.88 -1.79 -4.21
N VAL A 162 7.51 -0.85 -4.92
CA VAL A 162 8.73 -1.11 -5.71
C VAL A 162 9.85 -1.65 -4.81
N ASN A 163 10.05 -1.05 -3.63
CA ASN A 163 11.05 -1.50 -2.66
C ASN A 163 10.84 -2.98 -2.25
N ILE A 164 9.59 -3.40 -2.02
CA ILE A 164 9.26 -4.80 -1.69
C ILE A 164 9.70 -5.72 -2.84
N PHE A 165 9.37 -5.41 -4.09
CA PHE A 165 9.77 -6.20 -5.25
C PHE A 165 11.30 -6.30 -5.34
N VAL A 166 12.00 -5.18 -5.25
CA VAL A 166 13.48 -5.13 -5.30
C VAL A 166 14.11 -5.97 -4.18
N GLN A 167 13.67 -5.82 -2.93
CA GLN A 167 14.24 -6.58 -1.80
C GLN A 167 13.99 -8.08 -1.91
N LEU A 168 12.89 -8.50 -2.52
CA LEU A 168 12.57 -9.90 -2.75
C LEU A 168 13.24 -10.48 -3.99
N GLY A 169 13.78 -9.64 -4.87
CA GLY A 169 14.41 -10.06 -6.13
C GLY A 169 13.40 -10.52 -7.16
N LEU A 170 12.24 -9.90 -7.17
CA LEU A 170 11.15 -10.13 -8.12
C LEU A 170 11.26 -9.21 -9.32
#